data_c4d545dab23f8746930a340b271dbb0d
#
_entry.id   c4d545dab23f8746930a340b271dbb0d
#
_cell.length_a   1.000
_cell.length_b   1.000
_cell.length_c   1.000
_cell.angle_alpha   90.00
_cell.angle_beta   90.00
_cell.angle_gamma   90.00
#
_symmetry.space_group_name_H-M   'P 1'
#
loop_
_entity.id
_entity.type
_entity.pdbx_description
1 polymer ?
#
loop_
_entity_poly.entity_id
_entity_poly.type
_entity_poly.pdbx_seq_one_letter_code
_entity_poly.pdbx_strand_id
1 'polypeptide(L)'
;MLLRVLAVAMLLTSSAAAQEPVKGVPNPETLFTDQNPKLNANKQAALHIMKDLLQCNHWDEAGKWLTARYIQHNPNVASGRDAVVKFFGSRPKAPACDRLTAPVVAVLADGDLVTVVIAREYKESKDPSKTYTSTWFDMWRFVDGKADEHWDPATKP
;
A
#
# COMPACT_ATOMS: atom_id res chain seq x y z
N MET A 1 57.87 37.03 -25.21
CA MET A 1 56.83 36.19 -25.83
C MET A 1 56.19 35.38 -24.73
N LEU A 2 55.06 35.88 -24.13
CA LEU A 2 54.37 35.23 -23.01
C LEU A 2 53.29 34.28 -23.54
N LEU A 3 53.46 33.00 -23.28
CA LEU A 3 52.47 31.96 -23.63
C LEU A 3 51.36 31.98 -22.56
N ARG A 4 50.16 32.41 -22.93
CA ARG A 4 48.97 32.30 -22.07
C ARG A 4 48.36 30.91 -22.25
N VAL A 5 48.46 30.08 -21.22
CA VAL A 5 47.76 28.78 -21.13
C VAL A 5 46.34 29.07 -20.69
N LEU A 6 45.36 28.85 -21.59
CA LEU A 6 43.92 28.85 -21.24
C LEU A 6 43.58 27.50 -20.61
N ALA A 7 43.29 27.48 -19.32
CA ALA A 7 42.71 26.33 -18.66
C ALA A 7 41.20 26.29 -18.94
N VAL A 8 40.76 25.34 -19.76
CA VAL A 8 39.35 25.06 -19.98
C VAL A 8 38.86 24.17 -18.80
N ALA A 9 38.11 24.76 -17.87
CA ALA A 9 37.43 24.00 -16.83
C ALA A 9 36.22 23.30 -17.46
N MET A 10 36.28 21.98 -17.67
CA MET A 10 35.12 21.15 -17.98
C MET A 10 34.24 21.04 -16.74
N LEU A 11 33.13 21.76 -16.72
CA LEU A 11 32.04 21.56 -15.77
C LEU A 11 31.34 20.21 -16.10
N LEU A 12 31.71 19.16 -15.38
CA LEU A 12 30.95 17.91 -15.36
C LEU A 12 29.63 18.17 -14.64
N THR A 13 28.57 18.48 -15.40
CA THR A 13 27.20 18.46 -14.89
C THR A 13 26.80 16.99 -14.69
N SER A 14 26.92 16.48 -13.48
CA SER A 14 26.28 15.24 -13.11
C SER A 14 24.77 15.48 -13.13
N SER A 15 24.10 15.02 -14.20
CA SER A 15 22.64 14.89 -14.16
C SER A 15 22.31 13.87 -13.07
N ALA A 16 21.73 14.33 -11.95
CA ALA A 16 21.12 13.42 -11.00
C ALA A 16 20.08 12.60 -11.78
N ALA A 17 20.28 11.27 -11.85
CA ALA A 17 19.30 10.40 -12.47
C ALA A 17 17.97 10.58 -11.73
N ALA A 18 16.91 10.94 -12.46
CA ALA A 18 15.58 11.05 -11.89
C ALA A 18 15.14 9.66 -11.41
N GLN A 19 14.43 9.61 -10.27
CA GLN A 19 13.87 8.36 -9.76
C GLN A 19 12.91 7.77 -10.79
N GLU A 20 13.06 6.48 -11.09
CA GLU A 20 12.06 5.74 -11.88
C GLU A 20 10.75 5.65 -11.10
N PRO A 21 9.61 6.06 -11.68
CA PRO A 21 8.32 6.04 -10.97
C PRO A 21 7.89 4.61 -10.61
N VAL A 22 7.45 4.42 -9.37
CA VAL A 22 6.80 3.17 -8.95
C VAL A 22 5.42 3.10 -9.57
N LYS A 23 5.09 1.97 -10.22
CA LYS A 23 3.81 1.75 -10.90
C LYS A 23 3.17 0.44 -10.45
N GLY A 24 1.86 0.47 -10.22
CA GLY A 24 1.07 -0.74 -10.03
C GLY A 24 0.89 -1.52 -11.33
N VAL A 25 0.55 -2.80 -11.21
CA VAL A 25 0.22 -3.63 -12.38
C VAL A 25 -1.16 -3.28 -12.95
N PRO A 26 -1.40 -3.49 -14.26
CA PRO A 26 -2.69 -3.16 -14.89
C PRO A 26 -3.90 -3.92 -14.32
N ASN A 27 -3.71 -5.19 -13.92
CA ASN A 27 -4.74 -6.05 -13.35
C ASN A 27 -4.34 -6.53 -11.96
N PRO A 28 -4.48 -5.70 -10.93
CA PRO A 28 -3.96 -6.00 -9.59
C PRO A 28 -4.58 -7.25 -8.94
N GLU A 29 -5.83 -7.59 -9.24
CA GLU A 29 -6.50 -8.76 -8.66
C GLU A 29 -5.81 -10.08 -9.00
N THR A 30 -5.11 -10.17 -10.14
CA THR A 30 -4.35 -11.37 -10.53
C THR A 30 -3.20 -11.71 -9.59
N LEU A 31 -2.71 -10.73 -8.83
CA LEU A 31 -1.65 -10.92 -7.84
C LEU A 31 -2.14 -11.62 -6.55
N PHE A 32 -3.45 -11.63 -6.32
CA PHE A 32 -4.05 -12.21 -5.11
C PHE A 32 -4.38 -13.70 -5.26
N THR A 33 -3.76 -14.39 -6.18
CA THR A 33 -3.92 -15.84 -6.39
C THR A 33 -2.66 -16.59 -5.99
N ASP A 34 -2.82 -17.87 -5.60
CA ASP A 34 -1.71 -18.75 -5.25
C ASP A 34 -2.06 -20.23 -5.57
N GLN A 35 -1.06 -21.06 -5.88
CA GLN A 35 -1.26 -22.49 -6.09
C GLN A 35 -1.48 -23.24 -4.76
N ASN A 36 -0.91 -22.75 -3.66
CA ASN A 36 -1.16 -23.27 -2.33
C ASN A 36 -2.55 -22.81 -1.85
N PRO A 37 -3.49 -23.72 -1.54
CA PRO A 37 -4.86 -23.35 -1.17
C PRO A 37 -4.95 -22.44 0.06
N LYS A 38 -4.08 -22.62 1.07
CA LYS A 38 -4.04 -21.78 2.27
C LYS A 38 -3.57 -20.35 1.94
N LEU A 39 -2.48 -20.24 1.17
CA LEU A 39 -1.96 -18.92 0.75
C LEU A 39 -2.95 -18.22 -0.16
N ASN A 40 -3.62 -18.97 -1.06
CA ASN A 40 -4.67 -18.43 -1.91
C ASN A 40 -5.84 -17.89 -1.09
N ALA A 41 -6.33 -18.63 -0.10
CA ALA A 41 -7.41 -18.16 0.77
C ALA A 41 -7.04 -16.85 1.51
N ASN A 42 -5.83 -16.76 2.05
CA ASN A 42 -5.34 -15.55 2.72
C ASN A 42 -5.18 -14.37 1.73
N LYS A 43 -4.65 -14.59 0.53
CA LYS A 43 -4.56 -13.57 -0.52
C LYS A 43 -5.95 -13.09 -0.95
N GLN A 44 -6.92 -13.98 -1.12
CA GLN A 44 -8.28 -13.59 -1.45
C GLN A 44 -8.94 -12.77 -0.34
N ALA A 45 -8.75 -13.11 0.93
CA ALA A 45 -9.21 -12.30 2.04
C ALA A 45 -8.54 -10.91 2.05
N ALA A 46 -7.23 -10.83 1.76
CA ALA A 46 -6.54 -9.55 1.60
C ALA A 46 -7.08 -8.73 0.42
N LEU A 47 -7.44 -9.37 -0.72
CA LEU A 47 -8.11 -8.70 -1.83
C LEU A 47 -9.42 -8.04 -1.39
N HIS A 48 -10.24 -8.76 -0.65
CA HIS A 48 -11.51 -8.22 -0.14
C HIS A 48 -11.29 -7.08 0.87
N ILE A 49 -10.29 -7.17 1.74
CA ILE A 49 -9.93 -6.06 2.62
C ILE A 49 -9.55 -4.82 1.79
N MET A 50 -8.68 -4.98 0.80
CA MET A 50 -8.24 -3.88 -0.06
C MET A 50 -9.40 -3.28 -0.88
N LYS A 51 -10.22 -4.14 -1.50
CA LYS A 51 -11.28 -3.72 -2.41
C LYS A 51 -12.52 -3.27 -1.65
N ASP A 52 -13.12 -4.17 -0.87
CA ASP A 52 -14.44 -3.94 -0.31
C ASP A 52 -14.39 -2.98 0.89
N LEU A 53 -13.40 -3.13 1.78
CA LEU A 53 -13.28 -2.29 2.96
C LEU A 53 -12.56 -0.97 2.68
N LEU A 54 -11.32 -1.03 2.20
CA LEU A 54 -10.47 0.16 2.07
C LEU A 54 -10.84 1.02 0.86
N GLN A 55 -11.08 0.43 -0.32
CA GLN A 55 -11.43 1.17 -1.52
C GLN A 55 -12.90 1.57 -1.55
N CYS A 56 -13.82 0.63 -1.29
CA CYS A 56 -15.26 0.82 -1.46
C CYS A 56 -16.00 1.18 -0.18
N ASN A 57 -15.31 1.18 0.95
CA ASN A 57 -15.83 1.61 2.26
C ASN A 57 -17.02 0.78 2.79
N HIS A 58 -17.08 -0.53 2.46
CA HIS A 58 -18.11 -1.45 2.94
C HIS A 58 -17.77 -2.02 4.32
N TRP A 59 -17.50 -1.15 5.30
CA TRP A 59 -17.04 -1.54 6.64
C TRP A 59 -18.08 -2.30 7.47
N ASP A 60 -19.35 -2.26 7.11
CA ASP A 60 -20.40 -3.14 7.66
C ASP A 60 -20.12 -4.61 7.35
N GLU A 61 -19.33 -4.92 6.34
CA GLU A 61 -18.90 -6.28 6.01
C GLU A 61 -17.60 -6.71 6.70
N ALA A 62 -16.98 -5.84 7.52
CA ALA A 62 -15.70 -6.09 8.15
C ALA A 62 -15.63 -7.43 8.91
N GLY A 63 -16.75 -7.88 9.49
CA GLY A 63 -16.83 -9.17 10.19
C GLY A 63 -16.60 -10.40 9.30
N LYS A 64 -16.68 -10.27 7.97
CA LYS A 64 -16.34 -11.34 7.03
C LYS A 64 -14.82 -11.53 6.94
N TRP A 65 -14.05 -10.45 7.04
CA TRP A 65 -12.62 -10.39 6.72
C TRP A 65 -11.68 -10.10 7.89
N LEU A 66 -12.19 -9.54 8.99
CA LEU A 66 -11.43 -9.21 10.19
C LEU A 66 -11.92 -10.02 11.38
N THR A 67 -11.01 -10.47 12.26
CA THR A 67 -11.38 -11.05 13.56
C THR A 67 -11.93 -9.98 14.48
N ALA A 68 -12.65 -10.35 15.53
CA ALA A 68 -13.17 -9.39 16.50
C ALA A 68 -12.06 -8.62 17.22
N ARG A 69 -10.92 -9.29 17.52
CA ARG A 69 -9.81 -8.67 18.23
C ARG A 69 -8.93 -7.78 17.34
N TYR A 70 -8.84 -8.03 16.06
CA TYR A 70 -8.01 -7.37 15.03
C TYR A 70 -6.99 -6.38 15.60
N ILE A 71 -5.77 -6.85 15.85
CA ILE A 71 -4.70 -6.04 16.45
C ILE A 71 -4.16 -5.09 15.38
N GLN A 72 -4.08 -3.81 15.72
CA GLN A 72 -3.62 -2.74 14.85
C GLN A 72 -2.29 -2.19 15.34
N HIS A 73 -1.26 -2.18 14.48
CA HIS A 73 0.05 -1.59 14.77
C HIS A 73 0.22 -0.19 14.16
N ASN A 74 -0.74 0.29 13.38
CA ASN A 74 -0.78 1.70 12.96
C ASN A 74 -1.00 2.59 14.18
N PRO A 75 -0.08 3.55 14.48
CA PRO A 75 -0.16 4.36 15.71
C PRO A 75 -1.35 5.33 15.76
N ASN A 76 -2.09 5.46 14.64
CA ASN A 76 -3.24 6.37 14.51
C ASN A 76 -4.59 5.64 14.64
N VAL A 77 -4.61 4.30 14.72
CA VAL A 77 -5.82 3.49 14.68
C VAL A 77 -5.82 2.52 15.86
N ALA A 78 -6.88 2.54 16.67
CA ALA A 78 -7.01 1.64 17.80
C ALA A 78 -7.27 0.19 17.34
N SER A 79 -6.79 -0.80 18.13
CA SER A 79 -7.08 -2.22 17.94
C SER A 79 -8.55 -2.54 18.21
N GLY A 80 -9.00 -3.65 17.65
CA GLY A 80 -10.37 -4.13 17.68
C GLY A 80 -11.14 -3.78 16.40
N ARG A 81 -11.80 -4.78 15.79
CA ARG A 81 -12.58 -4.58 14.57
C ARG A 81 -13.54 -3.40 14.66
N ASP A 82 -14.27 -3.27 15.77
CA ASP A 82 -15.27 -2.21 15.94
C ASP A 82 -14.62 -0.81 15.99
N ALA A 83 -13.41 -0.69 16.57
CA ALA A 83 -12.64 0.55 16.56
C ALA A 83 -12.20 0.93 15.14
N VAL A 84 -11.73 -0.05 14.37
CA VAL A 84 -11.34 0.13 12.96
C VAL A 84 -12.53 0.52 12.09
N VAL A 85 -13.68 -0.16 12.27
CA VAL A 85 -14.94 0.18 11.59
C VAL A 85 -15.38 1.60 11.92
N LYS A 86 -15.31 2.01 13.19
CA LYS A 86 -15.62 3.39 13.60
C LYS A 86 -14.69 4.42 12.97
N PHE A 87 -13.39 4.10 12.87
CA PHE A 87 -12.39 5.01 12.32
C PHE A 87 -12.57 5.24 10.81
N PHE A 88 -12.77 4.17 10.03
CA PHE A 88 -12.84 4.24 8.57
C PHE A 88 -14.26 4.36 8.01
N GLY A 89 -15.28 3.87 8.73
CA GLY A 89 -16.65 3.72 8.25
C GLY A 89 -17.45 5.03 8.13
N SER A 90 -16.87 6.17 8.50
CA SER A 90 -17.55 7.48 8.40
C SER A 90 -17.70 8.00 6.96
N ARG A 91 -16.95 7.46 6.01
CA ARG A 91 -17.02 7.85 4.59
C ARG A 91 -18.19 7.17 3.88
N PRO A 92 -18.78 7.80 2.84
CA PRO A 92 -19.82 7.18 2.04
C PRO A 92 -19.32 5.87 1.39
N LYS A 93 -20.20 4.87 1.33
CA LYS A 93 -19.93 3.62 0.59
C LYS A 93 -19.99 3.86 -0.90
N ALA A 94 -19.09 3.23 -1.64
CA ALA A 94 -19.21 3.16 -3.08
C ALA A 94 -20.41 2.29 -3.47
N PRO A 95 -21.25 2.70 -4.44
CA PRO A 95 -22.44 1.93 -4.82
C PRO A 95 -22.10 0.61 -5.52
N ALA A 96 -20.96 0.54 -6.19
CA ALA A 96 -20.43 -0.66 -6.85
C ALA A 96 -18.94 -0.83 -6.51
N CYS A 97 -18.52 -2.08 -6.35
CA CYS A 97 -17.17 -2.47 -5.99
C CYS A 97 -16.69 -3.64 -6.88
N ASP A 98 -16.77 -3.44 -8.18
CA ASP A 98 -16.59 -4.53 -9.14
C ASP A 98 -15.14 -5.00 -9.24
N ARG A 99 -14.18 -4.08 -9.10
CA ARG A 99 -12.77 -4.39 -9.21
C ARG A 99 -11.90 -3.51 -8.30
N LEU A 100 -10.73 -4.06 -7.94
CA LEU A 100 -9.68 -3.29 -7.27
C LEU A 100 -8.99 -2.36 -8.27
N THR A 101 -8.95 -1.06 -7.97
CA THR A 101 -8.27 -0.04 -8.79
C THR A 101 -7.02 0.53 -8.13
N ALA A 102 -6.76 0.16 -6.86
CA ALA A 102 -5.53 0.55 -6.17
C ALA A 102 -4.29 0.10 -6.99
N PRO A 103 -3.25 0.94 -7.09
CA PRO A 103 -2.06 0.64 -7.89
C PRO A 103 -1.14 -0.37 -7.18
N VAL A 104 -1.58 -1.63 -7.06
CA VAL A 104 -0.82 -2.70 -6.42
C VAL A 104 0.38 -3.09 -7.28
N VAL A 105 1.55 -3.15 -6.65
CA VAL A 105 2.83 -3.51 -7.26
C VAL A 105 3.10 -5.01 -7.12
N ALA A 106 2.85 -5.56 -5.92
CA ALA A 106 3.10 -6.96 -5.60
C ALA A 106 2.19 -7.42 -4.45
N VAL A 107 1.93 -8.73 -4.39
CA VAL A 107 1.28 -9.40 -3.26
C VAL A 107 2.10 -10.65 -2.91
N LEU A 108 2.66 -10.65 -1.71
CA LEU A 108 3.49 -11.74 -1.19
C LEU A 108 2.71 -12.45 -0.07
N ALA A 109 2.81 -13.77 -0.03
CA ALA A 109 2.23 -14.57 1.05
C ALA A 109 3.22 -15.65 1.53
N ASP A 110 3.36 -15.76 2.84
CA ASP A 110 4.14 -16.80 3.48
C ASP A 110 3.48 -17.21 4.80
N GLY A 111 3.26 -18.51 4.98
CA GLY A 111 2.60 -19.06 6.16
C GLY A 111 1.20 -18.47 6.38
N ASP A 112 1.06 -17.62 7.37
CA ASP A 112 -0.16 -16.91 7.73
C ASP A 112 -0.12 -15.41 7.42
N LEU A 113 0.97 -14.94 6.78
CA LEU A 113 1.17 -13.54 6.45
C LEU A 113 0.86 -13.26 4.98
N VAL A 114 0.25 -12.11 4.71
CA VAL A 114 0.12 -11.53 3.37
C VAL A 114 0.57 -10.07 3.43
N THR A 115 1.47 -9.70 2.51
CA THR A 115 1.91 -8.30 2.32
C THR A 115 1.46 -7.81 0.96
N VAL A 116 0.78 -6.67 0.93
CA VAL A 116 0.39 -5.95 -0.28
C VAL A 116 1.25 -4.71 -0.43
N VAL A 117 1.93 -4.60 -1.56
CA VAL A 117 2.78 -3.45 -1.91
C VAL A 117 2.02 -2.55 -2.85
N ILE A 118 1.87 -1.27 -2.50
CA ILE A 118 1.06 -0.29 -3.23
C ILE A 118 1.95 0.88 -3.66
N ALA A 119 1.86 1.29 -4.92
CA ALA A 119 2.48 2.55 -5.35
C ALA A 119 1.72 3.74 -4.75
N ARG A 120 2.45 4.71 -4.21
CA ARG A 120 1.88 5.97 -3.70
C ARG A 120 2.62 7.17 -4.28
N GLU A 121 1.86 8.19 -4.63
CA GLU A 121 2.39 9.49 -4.99
C GLU A 121 2.43 10.40 -3.76
N TYR A 122 3.52 11.13 -3.61
CA TYR A 122 3.77 12.08 -2.54
C TYR A 122 4.19 13.42 -3.12
N LYS A 123 3.81 14.51 -2.47
CA LYS A 123 4.34 15.84 -2.77
C LYS A 123 5.73 16.00 -2.17
N GLU A 124 6.63 16.65 -2.90
CA GLU A 124 7.92 17.02 -2.34
C GLU A 124 7.74 18.07 -1.22
N SER A 125 8.42 17.86 -0.08
CA SER A 125 8.31 18.77 1.07
C SER A 125 8.85 20.18 0.79
N LYS A 126 9.87 20.29 -0.09
CA LYS A 126 10.51 21.56 -0.46
C LYS A 126 9.82 22.27 -1.63
N ASP A 127 9.09 21.53 -2.46
CA ASP A 127 8.36 22.07 -3.62
C ASP A 127 7.07 21.26 -3.82
N PRO A 128 5.96 21.64 -3.17
CA PRO A 128 4.69 20.91 -3.25
C PRO A 128 4.04 20.90 -4.64
N SER A 129 4.58 21.63 -5.62
CA SER A 129 4.17 21.54 -7.02
C SER A 129 4.74 20.30 -7.73
N LYS A 130 5.75 19.67 -7.14
CA LYS A 130 6.36 18.44 -7.63
C LYS A 130 5.90 17.24 -6.83
N THR A 131 5.86 16.09 -7.49
CA THR A 131 5.53 14.82 -6.88
C THR A 131 6.61 13.78 -7.16
N TYR A 132 6.71 12.79 -6.30
CA TYR A 132 7.51 11.60 -6.48
C TYR A 132 6.69 10.37 -6.09
N THR A 133 7.10 9.21 -6.53
CA THR A 133 6.43 7.97 -6.16
C THR A 133 7.28 7.18 -5.17
N SER A 134 6.60 6.48 -4.25
CA SER A 134 7.21 5.52 -3.34
C SER A 134 6.26 4.34 -3.16
N THR A 135 6.56 3.46 -2.22
CA THR A 135 5.73 2.32 -1.90
C THR A 135 5.13 2.45 -0.52
N TRP A 136 3.90 1.95 -0.37
CA TRP A 136 3.26 1.69 0.89
C TRP A 136 3.09 0.18 1.03
N PHE A 137 3.18 -0.33 2.26
CA PHE A 137 3.06 -1.74 2.56
C PHE A 137 1.96 -1.93 3.59
N ASP A 138 0.95 -2.72 3.24
CA ASP A 138 -0.02 -3.25 4.21
C ASP A 138 0.29 -4.73 4.40
N MET A 139 0.52 -5.16 5.63
CA MET A 139 0.75 -6.55 5.97
C MET A 139 -0.28 -7.03 6.99
N TRP A 140 -0.83 -8.21 6.76
CA TRP A 140 -1.78 -8.87 7.67
C TRP A 140 -1.31 -10.26 8.06
N ARG A 141 -1.60 -10.63 9.30
CA ARG A 141 -1.62 -12.01 9.76
C ARG A 141 -3.05 -12.54 9.66
N PHE A 142 -3.21 -13.75 9.13
CA PHE A 142 -4.50 -14.39 8.95
C PHE A 142 -4.68 -15.56 9.92
N VAL A 143 -5.84 -15.62 10.57
CA VAL A 143 -6.31 -16.71 11.41
C VAL A 143 -7.68 -17.13 10.89
N ASP A 144 -7.84 -18.41 10.55
CA ASP A 144 -9.09 -18.97 10.01
C ASP A 144 -9.71 -18.14 8.87
N GLY A 145 -8.84 -17.68 7.93
CA GLY A 145 -9.25 -16.90 6.75
C GLY A 145 -9.64 -15.44 7.01
N LYS A 146 -9.39 -14.94 8.23
CA LYS A 146 -9.63 -13.54 8.59
C LYS A 146 -8.35 -12.87 9.05
N ALA A 147 -8.17 -11.61 8.69
CA ALA A 147 -7.07 -10.82 9.21
C ALA A 147 -7.25 -10.59 10.72
N ASP A 148 -6.24 -10.95 11.48
CA ASP A 148 -6.21 -10.89 12.93
C ASP A 148 -5.26 -9.80 13.44
N GLU A 149 -4.27 -9.43 12.63
CA GLU A 149 -3.24 -8.45 12.99
C GLU A 149 -2.77 -7.71 11.73
N HIS A 150 -2.45 -6.43 11.87
CA HIS A 150 -2.08 -5.55 10.77
C HIS A 150 -0.90 -4.65 11.10
N TRP A 151 -0.01 -4.49 10.13
CA TRP A 151 1.14 -3.57 10.14
C TRP A 151 1.15 -2.72 8.86
N ASP A 152 1.53 -1.47 9.01
CA ASP A 152 1.83 -0.54 7.93
C ASP A 152 2.96 0.43 8.35
N PRO A 153 3.55 1.22 7.45
CA PRO A 153 4.60 2.17 7.76
C PRO A 153 4.08 3.52 8.28
N ALA A 154 2.83 3.60 8.75
CA ALA A 154 2.28 4.86 9.24
C ALA A 154 3.07 5.40 10.44
N THR A 155 3.27 6.71 10.44
CA THR A 155 3.86 7.45 11.55
C THR A 155 2.81 8.37 12.18
N LYS A 156 3.04 8.81 13.40
CA LYS A 156 2.26 9.89 13.98
C LYS A 156 2.53 11.20 13.22
N PRO A 157 1.51 12.07 13.04
CA PRO A 157 1.70 13.38 12.44
C PRO A 157 2.63 14.29 13.26
#